data_45163b2ae83ac71ea73d8f0d4b2dceda
#
_entry.id   45163b2ae83ac71ea73d8f0d4b2dceda
#
_cell.length_a   1.000
_cell.length_b   1.000
_cell.length_c   1.000
_cell.angle_alpha   90.00
_cell.angle_beta   90.00
_cell.angle_gamma   90.00
#
_symmetry.space_group_name_H-M   'P 1'
#
loop_
_entity.id
_entity.type
_entity.pdbx_description
1 polymer ?
#
loop_
_entity_poly.entity_id
_entity_poly.type
_entity_poly.pdbx_seq_one_letter_code
_entity_poly.pdbx_strand_id
1 'polypeptide(L)'
;MIRRPPRSTQGVSSAASDVYKRQPNVGEEALRNLDEAGIVYIGAEVGPSDILVGKITPKGESPMTPEEKLLRAIFGEKASDVRDTSLRLPPGDYGTVVEVRVFNRHGIEKDERALQIEREEVERLARDRDDEVGILDRNTYARLKSMIAGKKAIKGPKGVKSGSIIDDDLLESLSRGQWWQLVLEDEADAANIESLNKQYDLQKGALDARFEDKVEKVRRGDDLPPGVMKMVKVFIAVKRKLQPGDKMAGRHGNKGVISKVVPQEDMPFLADGTPVD
;
A
#
# COMPACT_ATOMS: atom_id res chain seq x y z
N MET A 1 6.81 13.15 19.11
CA MET A 1 7.69 13.54 17.98
C MET A 1 6.88 13.64 16.70
N ILE A 2 6.74 14.82 16.14
CA ILE A 2 6.10 14.97 14.83
C ILE A 2 7.18 14.65 13.80
N ARG A 3 7.12 13.46 13.20
CA ARG A 3 7.99 13.10 12.07
C ARG A 3 7.64 14.01 10.89
N ARG A 4 8.64 14.64 10.29
CA ARG A 4 8.46 15.30 8.99
C ARG A 4 7.97 14.25 7.98
N PRO A 5 6.99 14.57 7.11
CA PRO A 5 6.60 13.64 6.06
C PRO A 5 7.81 13.33 5.17
N PRO A 6 7.95 12.08 4.69
CA PRO A 6 9.03 11.71 3.81
C PRO A 6 9.03 12.59 2.55
N ARG A 7 10.20 13.04 2.09
CA ARG A 7 10.32 13.74 0.81
C ARG A 7 10.00 12.76 -0.31
N SER A 8 8.98 13.05 -1.11
CA SER A 8 8.67 12.29 -2.31
C SER A 8 9.46 12.85 -3.51
N THR A 9 10.23 12.02 -4.18
CA THR A 9 10.84 12.36 -5.47
C THR A 9 9.99 11.79 -6.59
N GLN A 10 9.53 12.63 -7.53
CA GLN A 10 8.75 12.19 -8.68
C GLN A 10 9.67 11.97 -9.88
N GLY A 11 9.70 10.75 -10.39
CA GLY A 11 10.36 10.41 -11.65
C GLY A 11 9.32 10.02 -12.71
N VAL A 12 9.45 10.54 -13.91
CA VAL A 12 8.61 10.18 -15.06
C VAL A 12 9.44 9.32 -15.99
N SER A 13 9.01 8.07 -16.23
CA SER A 13 9.67 7.13 -17.14
C SER A 13 8.74 6.77 -18.29
N SER A 14 9.24 6.87 -19.53
CA SER A 14 8.61 6.28 -20.71
C SER A 14 9.33 4.97 -21.05
N ALA A 15 8.57 3.97 -21.47
CA ALA A 15 8.93 2.58 -21.66
C ALA A 15 10.33 2.31 -22.24
N ALA A 16 11.19 1.64 -21.48
CA ALA A 16 12.37 0.92 -21.96
C ALA A 16 13.07 0.10 -20.85
N SER A 17 12.35 -0.74 -20.12
CA SER A 17 12.94 -1.51 -19.00
C SER A 17 13.95 -2.57 -19.45
N ASP A 18 13.75 -3.22 -20.59
CA ASP A 18 14.64 -4.30 -21.06
C ASP A 18 15.97 -3.80 -21.65
N VAL A 19 16.00 -2.56 -22.14
CA VAL A 19 17.21 -1.99 -22.75
C VAL A 19 18.18 -1.49 -21.68
N TYR A 20 17.68 -1.15 -20.50
CA TYR A 20 18.48 -0.55 -19.43
C TYR A 20 19.53 -1.53 -18.82
N LYS A 21 19.16 -2.78 -18.59
CA LYS A 21 20.09 -3.83 -18.06
C LYS A 21 21.20 -4.21 -19.03
N ARG A 22 21.09 -3.87 -20.31
CA ARG A 22 22.05 -4.23 -21.36
C ARG A 22 22.97 -3.06 -21.76
N GLN A 23 22.97 -1.96 -21.04
CA GLN A 23 23.85 -0.82 -21.37
C GLN A 23 25.28 -1.04 -20.87
N PRO A 24 26.28 -0.90 -21.76
CA PRO A 24 27.68 -1.06 -21.39
C PRO A 24 28.24 0.04 -20.49
N ASN A 25 27.49 1.13 -20.28
CA ASN A 25 27.94 2.32 -19.58
C ASN A 25 27.52 2.40 -18.10
N VAL A 26 26.79 1.41 -17.58
CA VAL A 26 26.36 1.37 -16.18
C VAL A 26 26.98 0.15 -15.52
N GLY A 27 27.79 0.37 -14.48
CA GLY A 27 28.43 -0.71 -13.72
C GLY A 27 27.40 -1.60 -13.02
N GLU A 28 27.73 -2.88 -12.84
CA GLU A 28 26.87 -3.86 -12.18
C GLU A 28 26.52 -3.44 -10.73
N GLU A 29 27.39 -2.72 -10.05
CA GLU A 29 27.13 -2.17 -8.70
C GLU A 29 25.95 -1.21 -8.67
N ALA A 30 25.80 -0.37 -9.70
CA ALA A 30 24.68 0.57 -9.78
C ALA A 30 23.34 -0.11 -10.08
N LEU A 31 23.37 -1.35 -10.58
CA LEU A 31 22.19 -2.15 -10.90
C LEU A 31 21.77 -3.08 -9.76
N ARG A 32 22.62 -3.22 -8.74
CA ARG A 32 22.44 -4.19 -7.63
C ARG A 32 21.09 -4.04 -6.93
N ASN A 33 20.63 -2.81 -6.78
CA ASN A 33 19.42 -2.47 -6.04
C ASN A 33 18.16 -2.38 -6.94
N LEU A 34 18.28 -2.69 -8.23
CA LEU A 34 17.19 -2.60 -9.19
C LEU A 34 16.59 -3.97 -9.50
N ASP A 35 15.27 -4.01 -9.63
CA ASP A 35 14.53 -5.17 -10.09
C ASP A 35 14.61 -5.32 -11.65
N GLU A 36 13.89 -6.30 -12.20
CA GLU A 36 13.85 -6.54 -13.64
C GLU A 36 13.21 -5.41 -14.42
N ALA A 37 12.31 -4.65 -13.81
CA ALA A 37 11.69 -3.47 -14.40
C ALA A 37 12.58 -2.22 -14.33
N GLY A 38 13.79 -2.32 -13.78
CA GLY A 38 14.71 -1.19 -13.59
C GLY A 38 14.29 -0.26 -12.45
N ILE A 39 13.51 -0.74 -11.49
CA ILE A 39 13.01 0.02 -10.34
C ILE A 39 13.68 -0.54 -9.08
N VAL A 40 14.03 0.34 -8.14
CA VAL A 40 14.63 -0.05 -6.86
C VAL A 40 13.64 -0.90 -6.05
N TYR A 41 14.12 -1.98 -5.40
CA TYR A 41 13.28 -2.83 -4.56
C TYR A 41 13.05 -2.20 -3.17
N ILE A 42 11.92 -2.57 -2.55
CA ILE A 42 11.57 -2.11 -1.20
C ILE A 42 12.52 -2.74 -0.20
N GLY A 43 13.03 -1.94 0.74
CA GLY A 43 14.03 -2.35 1.73
C GLY A 43 15.47 -2.14 1.29
N ALA A 44 15.73 -1.69 0.06
CA ALA A 44 17.07 -1.36 -0.40
C ALA A 44 17.64 -0.16 0.38
N GLU A 45 18.88 -0.28 0.81
CA GLU A 45 19.66 0.85 1.32
C GLU A 45 20.27 1.59 0.13
N VAL A 46 19.97 2.86 0.02
CA VAL A 46 20.41 3.72 -1.10
C VAL A 46 21.23 4.89 -0.60
N GLY A 47 22.33 5.16 -1.31
CA GLY A 47 23.25 6.25 -1.06
C GLY A 47 23.25 7.31 -2.15
N PRO A 48 24.09 8.34 -2.03
CA PRO A 48 24.20 9.42 -3.01
C PRO A 48 24.54 8.88 -4.39
N SER A 49 23.84 9.39 -5.39
CA SER A 49 24.00 8.99 -6.81
C SER A 49 23.52 7.59 -7.18
N ASP A 50 23.03 6.78 -6.23
CA ASP A 50 22.41 5.49 -6.55
C ASP A 50 21.19 5.68 -7.43
N ILE A 51 20.98 4.73 -8.34
CA ILE A 51 19.87 4.75 -9.27
C ILE A 51 18.61 4.23 -8.55
N LEU A 52 17.56 5.03 -8.57
CA LEU A 52 16.25 4.66 -8.01
C LEU A 52 15.32 4.12 -9.08
N VAL A 53 15.36 4.73 -10.26
CA VAL A 53 14.58 4.28 -11.43
C VAL A 53 15.44 4.46 -12.67
N GLY A 54 15.70 3.36 -13.35
CA GLY A 54 16.43 3.34 -14.61
C GLY A 54 15.62 3.99 -15.72
N LYS A 55 16.21 4.94 -16.43
CA LYS A 55 15.62 5.58 -17.59
C LYS A 55 16.68 5.90 -18.62
N ILE A 56 16.40 5.54 -19.86
CA ILE A 56 17.22 5.90 -21.01
C ILE A 56 16.38 6.70 -22.00
N THR A 57 17.01 7.69 -22.61
CA THR A 57 16.39 8.48 -23.67
C THR A 57 17.24 8.38 -24.92
N PRO A 58 16.64 8.22 -26.12
CA PRO A 58 17.40 8.26 -27.36
C PRO A 58 18.03 9.64 -27.49
N LYS A 59 19.28 9.69 -27.95
CA LYS A 59 19.90 10.93 -28.40
C LYS A 59 19.17 11.35 -29.66
N GLY A 60 18.68 12.60 -29.71
CA GLY A 60 18.17 13.15 -30.95
C GLY A 60 19.26 13.13 -32.02
N GLU A 61 18.86 13.07 -33.30
CA GLU A 61 19.78 13.13 -34.42
C GLU A 61 20.56 14.45 -34.39
N SER A 62 21.69 14.46 -33.70
CA SER A 62 22.69 15.49 -33.91
C SER A 62 23.45 15.14 -35.19
N PRO A 63 23.80 16.11 -36.05
CA PRO A 63 24.61 15.84 -37.25
C PRO A 63 25.93 15.22 -36.79
N MET A 64 26.09 13.93 -37.06
CA MET A 64 27.30 13.17 -36.71
C MET A 64 28.48 13.73 -37.49
N THR A 65 29.58 13.93 -36.80
CA THR A 65 30.86 14.23 -37.47
C THR A 65 31.28 13.03 -38.31
N PRO A 66 32.04 13.25 -39.43
CA PRO A 66 32.54 12.16 -40.25
C PRO A 66 33.32 11.11 -39.47
N GLU A 67 34.02 11.52 -38.42
CA GLU A 67 34.80 10.67 -37.50
C GLU A 67 33.91 9.76 -36.66
N GLU A 68 32.81 10.27 -36.15
CA GLU A 68 31.81 9.45 -35.41
C GLU A 68 31.13 8.42 -36.33
N LYS A 69 30.85 8.78 -37.58
CA LYS A 69 30.34 7.83 -38.57
C LYS A 69 31.33 6.70 -38.85
N LEU A 70 32.62 7.01 -38.90
CA LEU A 70 33.67 6.02 -39.12
C LEU A 70 33.85 5.09 -37.92
N LEU A 71 33.84 5.62 -36.68
CA LEU A 71 33.89 4.84 -35.46
C LEU A 71 32.67 3.92 -35.35
N ARG A 72 31.48 4.39 -35.71
CA ARG A 72 30.25 3.62 -35.74
C ARG A 72 30.31 2.45 -36.71
N ALA A 73 30.92 2.67 -37.91
CA ALA A 73 31.11 1.63 -38.90
C ALA A 73 32.10 0.54 -38.45
N ILE A 74 33.11 0.91 -37.67
CA ILE A 74 34.16 -0.02 -37.18
C ILE A 74 33.73 -0.78 -35.96
N PHE A 75 33.07 -0.13 -35.00
CA PHE A 75 32.75 -0.72 -33.68
C PHE A 75 31.28 -1.16 -33.49
N GLY A 76 30.44 -1.00 -34.52
CA GLY A 76 29.03 -1.41 -34.51
C GLY A 76 28.10 -0.42 -33.82
N GLU A 77 26.82 -0.45 -34.22
CA GLU A 77 25.80 0.54 -33.86
C GLU A 77 25.40 0.60 -32.37
N LYS A 78 25.95 -0.20 -31.50
CA LYS A 78 25.35 -0.49 -30.16
C LYS A 78 25.69 0.49 -29.04
N ALA A 79 26.67 1.39 -29.18
CA ALA A 79 27.22 2.09 -28.02
C ALA A 79 26.81 3.56 -27.83
N SER A 80 26.20 4.24 -28.79
CA SER A 80 26.15 5.71 -28.77
C SER A 80 24.79 6.40 -28.82
N ASP A 81 23.70 5.68 -29.03
CA ASP A 81 22.42 6.32 -29.37
C ASP A 81 21.49 6.63 -28.18
N VAL A 82 21.87 6.26 -26.98
CA VAL A 82 21.05 6.45 -25.77
C VAL A 82 21.81 7.22 -24.69
N ARG A 83 21.10 8.13 -24.05
CA ARG A 83 21.58 8.89 -22.90
C ARG A 83 20.92 8.34 -21.63
N ASP A 84 21.70 8.09 -20.59
CA ASP A 84 21.19 7.77 -19.26
C ASP A 84 20.52 9.02 -18.65
N THR A 85 19.23 8.89 -18.37
CA THR A 85 18.40 9.92 -17.71
C THR A 85 17.73 9.35 -16.45
N SER A 86 18.37 8.35 -15.86
CA SER A 86 17.89 7.68 -14.67
C SER A 86 17.65 8.62 -13.51
N LEU A 87 16.63 8.34 -12.72
CA LEU A 87 16.41 9.04 -11.46
C LEU A 87 17.43 8.55 -10.43
N ARG A 88 18.24 9.46 -9.93
CA ARG A 88 19.27 9.16 -8.92
C ARG A 88 18.94 9.86 -7.60
N LEU A 89 19.43 9.27 -6.50
CA LEU A 89 19.33 9.90 -5.20
C LEU A 89 20.20 11.17 -5.18
N PRO A 90 19.69 12.30 -4.67
CA PRO A 90 20.47 13.53 -4.54
C PRO A 90 21.72 13.32 -3.68
N PRO A 91 22.80 14.10 -3.94
CA PRO A 91 23.99 14.05 -3.11
C PRO A 91 23.69 14.49 -1.67
N GLY A 92 24.24 13.75 -0.70
CA GLY A 92 24.07 14.04 0.72
C GLY A 92 22.88 13.35 1.41
N ASP A 93 22.01 12.69 0.66
CA ASP A 93 20.93 11.91 1.22
C ASP A 93 21.30 10.41 1.24
N TYR A 94 20.99 9.74 2.36
CA TYR A 94 21.10 8.29 2.55
C TYR A 94 19.80 7.79 3.15
N GLY A 95 19.36 6.63 2.75
CA GLY A 95 18.12 6.10 3.34
C GLY A 95 17.77 4.72 2.87
N THR A 96 16.63 4.24 3.37
CA THR A 96 16.05 2.95 3.00
C THR A 96 14.77 3.18 2.22
N VAL A 97 14.60 2.46 1.13
CA VAL A 97 13.36 2.51 0.33
C VAL A 97 12.24 1.83 1.12
N VAL A 98 11.19 2.59 1.43
CA VAL A 98 10.05 2.10 2.23
C VAL A 98 8.90 1.64 1.35
N GLU A 99 8.64 2.38 0.27
CA GLU A 99 7.50 2.12 -0.60
C GLU A 99 7.84 2.53 -2.04
N VAL A 100 7.32 1.78 -2.99
CA VAL A 100 7.40 2.09 -4.41
C VAL A 100 6.00 1.97 -5.00
N ARG A 101 5.53 3.05 -5.63
CA ARG A 101 4.25 3.06 -6.36
C ARG A 101 4.49 3.23 -7.84
N VAL A 102 3.88 2.37 -8.62
CA VAL A 102 3.92 2.41 -10.08
C VAL A 102 2.53 2.74 -10.60
N PHE A 103 2.44 3.82 -11.36
CA PHE A 103 1.22 4.29 -12.00
C PHE A 103 1.36 4.07 -13.51
N ASN A 104 0.41 3.35 -14.09
CA ASN A 104 0.38 3.08 -15.52
C ASN A 104 -0.85 3.74 -16.15
N ARG A 105 -0.66 4.34 -17.32
CA ARG A 105 -1.77 4.91 -18.07
C ARG A 105 -2.75 3.83 -18.50
N HIS A 106 -4.03 4.16 -18.50
CA HIS A 106 -5.10 3.29 -18.99
C HIS A 106 -4.80 2.75 -20.42
N GLY A 107 -4.99 1.43 -20.63
CA GLY A 107 -4.84 0.80 -21.94
C GLY A 107 -3.42 0.44 -22.37
N ILE A 108 -2.43 0.57 -21.46
CA ILE A 108 -1.04 0.15 -21.71
C ILE A 108 -0.78 -1.19 -21.06
N GLU A 109 0.01 -2.05 -21.69
CA GLU A 109 0.49 -3.29 -21.10
C GLU A 109 1.26 -3.00 -19.79
N LYS A 110 0.91 -3.75 -18.77
CA LYS A 110 1.52 -3.63 -17.43
C LYS A 110 2.72 -4.56 -17.34
N ASP A 111 3.83 -4.04 -16.82
CA ASP A 111 5.01 -4.86 -16.53
C ASP A 111 4.72 -5.83 -15.38
N GLU A 112 5.53 -6.90 -15.25
CA GLU A 112 5.41 -7.89 -14.16
C GLU A 112 5.42 -7.23 -12.78
N ARG A 113 6.24 -6.21 -12.58
CA ARG A 113 6.28 -5.44 -11.32
C ARG A 113 4.98 -4.70 -11.05
N ALA A 114 4.39 -4.09 -12.06
CA ALA A 114 3.10 -3.42 -11.94
C ALA A 114 1.97 -4.41 -11.63
N LEU A 115 2.00 -5.59 -12.26
CA LEU A 115 1.05 -6.68 -11.97
C LEU A 115 1.21 -7.24 -10.55
N GLN A 116 2.45 -7.35 -10.06
CA GLN A 116 2.71 -7.77 -8.69
C GLN A 116 2.15 -6.76 -7.68
N ILE A 117 2.43 -5.47 -7.87
CA ILE A 117 1.90 -4.40 -7.01
C ILE A 117 0.36 -4.38 -7.04
N GLU A 118 -0.25 -4.56 -8.22
CA GLU A 118 -1.70 -4.66 -8.35
C GLU A 118 -2.28 -5.83 -7.56
N ARG A 119 -1.64 -7.01 -7.64
CA ARG A 119 -2.07 -8.19 -6.87
C ARG A 119 -1.98 -7.94 -5.36
N GLU A 120 -0.88 -7.40 -4.89
CA GLU A 120 -0.67 -7.07 -3.48
C GLU A 120 -1.72 -6.05 -2.97
N GLU A 121 -2.04 -5.05 -3.80
CA GLU A 121 -3.09 -4.06 -3.50
C GLU A 121 -4.49 -4.71 -3.42
N VAL A 122 -4.83 -5.56 -4.40
CA VAL A 122 -6.11 -6.29 -4.42
C VAL A 122 -6.22 -7.23 -3.22
N GLU A 123 -5.14 -7.93 -2.85
CA GLU A 123 -5.13 -8.78 -1.65
C GLU A 123 -5.30 -7.97 -0.37
N ARG A 124 -4.72 -6.79 -0.29
CA ARG A 124 -4.92 -5.88 0.85
C ARG A 124 -6.39 -5.45 0.95
N LEU A 125 -6.97 -5.02 -0.17
CA LEU A 125 -8.39 -4.65 -0.23
C LEU A 125 -9.32 -5.82 0.12
N ALA A 126 -8.95 -7.05 -0.27
CA ALA A 126 -9.71 -8.25 0.08
C ALA A 126 -9.67 -8.53 1.59
N ARG A 127 -8.49 -8.40 2.22
CA ARG A 127 -8.35 -8.54 3.69
C ARG A 127 -9.16 -7.48 4.42
N ASP A 128 -9.09 -6.22 3.99
CA ASP A 128 -9.86 -5.12 4.58
C ASP A 128 -11.38 -5.40 4.49
N ARG A 129 -11.86 -5.91 3.34
CA ARG A 129 -13.26 -6.32 3.18
C ARG A 129 -13.63 -7.46 4.13
N ASP A 130 -12.80 -8.48 4.21
CA ASP A 130 -13.06 -9.66 5.07
C ASP A 130 -13.09 -9.28 6.55
N ASP A 131 -12.25 -8.34 6.97
CA ASP A 131 -12.27 -7.77 8.33
C ASP A 131 -13.54 -6.95 8.57
N GLU A 132 -13.95 -6.09 7.64
CA GLU A 132 -15.20 -5.32 7.73
C GLU A 132 -16.42 -6.25 7.80
N VAL A 133 -16.48 -7.30 6.95
CA VAL A 133 -17.53 -8.31 6.97
C VAL A 133 -17.50 -9.08 8.30
N GLY A 134 -16.33 -9.47 8.79
CA GLY A 134 -16.19 -10.16 10.07
C GLY A 134 -16.67 -9.33 11.28
N ILE A 135 -16.51 -8.01 11.24
CA ILE A 135 -17.05 -7.09 12.24
C ILE A 135 -18.58 -6.99 12.12
N LEU A 136 -19.08 -6.84 10.91
CA LEU A 136 -20.51 -6.79 10.62
C LEU A 136 -21.20 -8.07 11.11
N ASP A 137 -20.64 -9.24 10.76
CA ASP A 137 -21.14 -10.54 11.18
C ASP A 137 -21.21 -10.65 12.70
N ARG A 138 -20.12 -10.36 13.40
CA ARG A 138 -20.08 -10.44 14.87
C ARG A 138 -21.15 -9.56 15.50
N ASN A 139 -21.31 -8.32 15.06
CA ASN A 139 -22.30 -7.39 15.60
C ASN A 139 -23.73 -7.84 15.30
N THR A 140 -23.99 -8.27 14.06
CA THR A 140 -25.32 -8.69 13.65
C THR A 140 -25.75 -9.97 14.37
N TYR A 141 -24.86 -10.97 14.45
CA TYR A 141 -25.17 -12.22 15.16
C TYR A 141 -25.25 -12.04 16.66
N ALA A 142 -24.50 -11.12 17.27
CA ALA A 142 -24.68 -10.76 18.68
C ALA A 142 -26.05 -10.13 18.94
N ARG A 143 -26.49 -9.23 18.07
CA ARG A 143 -27.84 -8.65 18.13
C ARG A 143 -28.92 -9.70 17.90
N LEU A 144 -28.77 -10.52 16.87
CA LEU A 144 -29.71 -11.62 16.59
C LEU A 144 -29.82 -12.56 17.79
N LYS A 145 -28.68 -12.97 18.38
CA LYS A 145 -28.66 -13.79 19.59
C LYS A 145 -29.46 -13.15 20.72
N SER A 146 -29.26 -11.86 21.00
CA SER A 146 -30.00 -11.17 22.05
C SER A 146 -31.51 -11.06 21.79
N MET A 147 -31.93 -11.09 20.52
CA MET A 147 -33.35 -11.02 20.14
C MET A 147 -34.06 -12.39 20.20
N ILE A 148 -33.32 -13.50 19.97
CA ILE A 148 -33.90 -14.86 19.91
C ILE A 148 -33.71 -15.66 21.20
N ALA A 149 -32.69 -15.34 22.00
CA ALA A 149 -32.41 -16.08 23.26
C ALA A 149 -33.59 -15.98 24.24
N GLY A 150 -33.97 -17.12 24.83
CA GLY A 150 -35.07 -17.22 25.79
C GLY A 150 -36.47 -17.17 25.21
N LYS A 151 -36.61 -17.05 23.88
CA LYS A 151 -37.92 -17.01 23.18
C LYS A 151 -38.34 -18.39 22.68
N LYS A 152 -39.63 -18.56 22.41
CA LYS A 152 -40.19 -19.81 21.88
C LYS A 152 -40.17 -19.82 20.38
N ALA A 153 -39.66 -20.89 19.77
CA ALA A 153 -39.68 -21.11 18.32
C ALA A 153 -40.94 -21.87 17.91
N ILE A 154 -41.70 -21.34 16.93
CA ILE A 154 -42.79 -22.07 16.26
C ILE A 154 -42.21 -22.99 15.20
N LYS A 155 -41.23 -22.53 14.44
CA LYS A 155 -40.60 -23.27 13.35
C LYS A 155 -39.13 -22.98 13.28
N GLY A 156 -38.32 -23.96 12.94
CA GLY A 156 -36.88 -23.81 12.81
C GLY A 156 -36.25 -24.89 11.90
N PRO A 157 -34.95 -24.86 11.71
CA PRO A 157 -34.20 -25.87 10.97
C PRO A 157 -34.29 -27.24 11.61
N LYS A 158 -33.79 -28.30 10.90
CA LYS A 158 -33.79 -29.68 11.42
C LYS A 158 -33.16 -29.76 12.82
N GLY A 159 -33.92 -30.26 13.80
CA GLY A 159 -33.51 -30.38 15.21
C GLY A 159 -34.26 -29.48 16.19
N VAL A 160 -34.93 -28.43 15.71
CA VAL A 160 -35.76 -27.53 16.55
C VAL A 160 -37.21 -28.03 16.55
N LYS A 161 -37.72 -28.37 17.75
CA LYS A 161 -39.13 -28.76 17.91
C LYS A 161 -40.00 -27.51 18.07
N SER A 162 -41.18 -27.53 17.49
CA SER A 162 -42.16 -26.44 17.66
C SER A 162 -42.49 -26.27 19.17
N GLY A 163 -42.43 -25.04 19.65
CA GLY A 163 -42.66 -24.69 21.07
C GLY A 163 -41.45 -24.83 21.98
N SER A 164 -40.24 -25.19 21.43
CA SER A 164 -39.01 -25.22 22.25
C SER A 164 -38.53 -23.81 22.57
N ILE A 165 -37.99 -23.63 23.78
CA ILE A 165 -37.29 -22.40 24.16
C ILE A 165 -35.91 -22.42 23.51
N ILE A 166 -35.48 -21.29 22.96
CA ILE A 166 -34.18 -21.14 22.31
C ILE A 166 -33.16 -20.81 23.43
N ASP A 167 -32.43 -21.85 23.86
CA ASP A 167 -31.34 -21.73 24.82
C ASP A 167 -29.99 -21.62 24.11
N ASP A 168 -28.96 -21.20 24.85
CA ASP A 168 -27.60 -21.06 24.29
C ASP A 168 -27.06 -22.37 23.71
N ASP A 169 -27.33 -23.51 24.37
CA ASP A 169 -26.93 -24.85 23.91
C ASP A 169 -27.55 -25.19 22.52
N LEU A 170 -28.79 -24.80 22.31
CA LEU A 170 -29.47 -25.00 21.03
C LEU A 170 -28.84 -24.09 19.95
N LEU A 171 -28.49 -22.85 20.27
CA LEU A 171 -27.83 -21.93 19.35
C LEU A 171 -26.42 -22.39 18.97
N GLU A 172 -25.68 -23.00 19.90
CA GLU A 172 -24.36 -23.58 19.62
C GLU A 172 -24.44 -24.83 18.73
N SER A 173 -25.52 -25.59 18.82
CA SER A 173 -25.75 -26.77 17.96
C SER A 173 -26.12 -26.42 16.51
N LEU A 174 -26.56 -25.18 16.26
CA LEU A 174 -26.96 -24.69 14.97
C LEU A 174 -25.85 -23.86 14.31
N SER A 175 -25.68 -24.01 13.01
CA SER A 175 -24.83 -23.09 12.26
C SER A 175 -25.40 -21.67 12.27
N ARG A 176 -24.54 -20.62 12.28
CA ARG A 176 -24.99 -19.22 12.31
C ARG A 176 -26.00 -18.87 11.23
N GLY A 177 -25.83 -19.40 10.01
CA GLY A 177 -26.79 -19.20 8.93
C GLY A 177 -28.18 -19.79 9.17
N GLN A 178 -28.29 -20.80 10.03
CA GLN A 178 -29.56 -21.39 10.41
C GLN A 178 -30.35 -20.56 11.42
N TRP A 179 -29.72 -19.64 12.15
CA TRP A 179 -30.38 -18.75 13.09
C TRP A 179 -31.44 -17.87 12.41
N TRP A 180 -31.23 -17.47 11.18
CA TRP A 180 -32.20 -16.71 10.38
C TRP A 180 -33.46 -17.50 9.99
N GLN A 181 -33.42 -18.82 10.10
CA GLN A 181 -34.54 -19.69 9.78
C GLN A 181 -35.48 -19.94 10.99
N LEU A 182 -35.14 -19.38 12.16
CA LEU A 182 -35.94 -19.50 13.36
C LEU A 182 -37.14 -18.53 13.27
N VAL A 183 -38.35 -19.07 13.38
CA VAL A 183 -39.60 -18.30 13.42
C VAL A 183 -40.08 -18.27 14.87
N LEU A 184 -40.21 -17.08 15.42
CA LEU A 184 -40.66 -16.84 16.79
C LEU A 184 -42.19 -16.83 16.87
N GLU A 185 -42.72 -17.02 18.10
CA GLU A 185 -44.13 -16.94 18.39
C GLU A 185 -44.66 -15.49 18.36
N ASP A 186 -43.80 -14.52 18.71
CA ASP A 186 -44.16 -13.11 18.72
C ASP A 186 -43.95 -12.49 17.31
N GLU A 187 -45.03 -11.95 16.74
CA GLU A 187 -45.04 -11.34 15.40
C GLU A 187 -44.18 -10.08 15.35
N ALA A 188 -44.10 -9.32 16.44
CA ALA A 188 -43.26 -8.12 16.53
C ALA A 188 -41.77 -8.49 16.48
N ASP A 189 -41.36 -9.56 17.16
CA ASP A 189 -40.00 -10.05 17.13
C ASP A 189 -39.61 -10.63 15.77
N ALA A 190 -40.53 -11.36 15.13
CA ALA A 190 -40.32 -11.86 13.78
C ALA A 190 -40.11 -10.72 12.76
N ALA A 191 -40.86 -9.64 12.85
CA ALA A 191 -40.70 -8.45 12.02
C ALA A 191 -39.35 -7.75 12.28
N ASN A 192 -38.90 -7.69 13.53
CA ASN A 192 -37.61 -7.12 13.90
C ASN A 192 -36.44 -7.94 13.33
N ILE A 193 -36.51 -9.29 13.39
CA ILE A 193 -35.51 -10.18 12.81
C ILE A 193 -35.47 -10.04 11.29
N GLU A 194 -36.62 -9.94 10.62
CA GLU A 194 -36.66 -9.73 9.18
C GLU A 194 -36.06 -8.38 8.78
N SER A 195 -36.33 -7.33 9.55
CA SER A 195 -35.73 -6.02 9.37
C SER A 195 -34.21 -6.06 9.55
N LEU A 196 -33.72 -6.76 10.57
CA LEU A 196 -32.29 -6.95 10.82
C LEU A 196 -31.63 -7.71 9.68
N ASN A 197 -32.28 -8.77 9.18
CA ASN A 197 -31.77 -9.54 8.04
C ASN A 197 -31.67 -8.69 6.77
N LYS A 198 -32.69 -7.91 6.45
CA LYS A 198 -32.67 -6.97 5.33
C LYS A 198 -31.55 -5.94 5.46
N GLN A 199 -31.34 -5.40 6.66
CA GLN A 199 -30.26 -4.46 6.93
C GLN A 199 -28.88 -5.13 6.74
N TYR A 200 -28.71 -6.34 7.22
CA TYR A 200 -27.48 -7.10 7.08
C TYR A 200 -27.16 -7.37 5.59
N ASP A 201 -28.13 -7.84 4.80
CA ASP A 201 -27.94 -8.11 3.38
C ASP A 201 -27.61 -6.82 2.60
N LEU A 202 -28.26 -5.71 2.92
CA LEU A 202 -27.97 -4.40 2.31
C LEU A 202 -26.55 -3.92 2.65
N GLN A 203 -26.13 -4.06 3.90
CA GLN A 203 -24.80 -3.64 4.33
C GLN A 203 -23.71 -4.52 3.71
N LYS A 204 -23.93 -5.83 3.69
CA LYS A 204 -23.01 -6.77 3.06
C LYS A 204 -22.88 -6.52 1.57
N GLY A 205 -24.00 -6.35 0.87
CA GLY A 205 -24.01 -6.00 -0.56
C GLY A 205 -23.31 -4.66 -0.84
N ALA A 206 -23.45 -3.67 0.06
CA ALA A 206 -22.75 -2.39 -0.07
C ALA A 206 -21.22 -2.52 0.13
N LEU A 207 -20.77 -3.42 1.04
CA LEU A 207 -19.35 -3.73 1.23
C LEU A 207 -18.76 -4.41 -0.01
N ASP A 208 -19.44 -5.41 -0.55
CA ASP A 208 -19.01 -6.13 -1.74
C ASP A 208 -18.96 -5.20 -2.96
N ALA A 209 -19.99 -4.39 -3.19
CA ALA A 209 -20.00 -3.40 -4.26
C ALA A 209 -18.88 -2.37 -4.14
N ARG A 210 -18.58 -1.91 -2.91
CA ARG A 210 -17.45 -1.00 -2.64
C ARG A 210 -16.10 -1.66 -2.93
N PHE A 211 -15.96 -2.93 -2.59
CA PHE A 211 -14.77 -3.70 -2.90
C PHE A 211 -14.57 -3.86 -4.41
N GLU A 212 -15.62 -4.26 -5.14
CA GLU A 212 -15.58 -4.40 -6.60
C GLU A 212 -15.21 -3.08 -7.29
N ASP A 213 -15.80 -1.95 -6.88
CA ASP A 213 -15.48 -0.61 -7.41
C ASP A 213 -14.00 -0.24 -7.16
N LYS A 214 -13.47 -0.55 -5.96
CA LYS A 214 -12.05 -0.32 -5.65
C LYS A 214 -11.13 -1.17 -6.51
N VAL A 215 -11.44 -2.47 -6.67
CA VAL A 215 -10.68 -3.40 -7.50
C VAL A 215 -10.70 -2.98 -8.97
N GLU A 216 -11.88 -2.56 -9.47
CA GLU A 216 -11.99 -2.05 -10.85
C GLU A 216 -11.11 -0.81 -11.05
N LYS A 217 -11.11 0.13 -10.10
CA LYS A 217 -10.25 1.33 -10.15
C LYS A 217 -8.77 0.98 -10.19
N VAL A 218 -8.32 0.00 -9.38
CA VAL A 218 -6.93 -0.47 -9.39
C VAL A 218 -6.57 -1.11 -10.74
N ARG A 219 -7.48 -1.88 -11.32
CA ARG A 219 -7.26 -2.55 -12.62
C ARG A 219 -7.32 -1.61 -13.80
N ARG A 220 -8.20 -0.63 -13.75
CA ARG A 220 -8.43 0.32 -14.86
C ARG A 220 -7.19 1.10 -15.23
N GLY A 221 -6.28 1.37 -14.28
CA GLY A 221 -5.12 2.22 -14.46
C GLY A 221 -5.42 3.69 -14.14
N ASP A 222 -4.38 4.51 -14.22
CA ASP A 222 -4.40 5.88 -13.71
C ASP A 222 -4.53 6.92 -14.84
N ASP A 223 -5.21 8.02 -14.52
CA ASP A 223 -5.27 9.19 -15.40
C ASP A 223 -3.98 9.99 -15.24
N LEU A 224 -3.03 9.74 -16.13
CA LEU A 224 -1.74 10.44 -16.15
C LEU A 224 -1.77 11.63 -17.12
N PRO A 225 -0.94 12.68 -16.88
CA PRO A 225 -0.84 13.83 -17.77
C PRO A 225 -0.56 13.43 -19.22
N PRO A 226 -0.93 14.25 -20.22
CA PRO A 226 -0.65 13.98 -21.62
C PRO A 226 0.84 13.70 -21.86
N GLY A 227 1.15 12.64 -22.62
CA GLY A 227 2.53 12.24 -22.94
C GLY A 227 3.22 11.39 -21.87
N VAL A 228 2.61 11.19 -20.68
CA VAL A 228 3.14 10.32 -19.64
C VAL A 228 2.46 8.96 -19.74
N MET A 229 3.24 7.91 -19.95
CA MET A 229 2.74 6.53 -20.05
C MET A 229 2.86 5.78 -18.72
N LYS A 230 3.92 6.03 -17.98
CA LYS A 230 4.22 5.40 -16.68
C LYS A 230 4.83 6.44 -15.74
N MET A 231 4.45 6.42 -14.49
CA MET A 231 5.01 7.25 -13.42
C MET A 231 5.37 6.35 -12.23
N VAL A 232 6.58 6.54 -11.73
CA VAL A 232 7.06 5.80 -10.55
C VAL A 232 7.30 6.79 -9.41
N LYS A 233 6.75 6.50 -8.23
CA LYS A 233 7.02 7.24 -6.99
C LYS A 233 7.79 6.34 -6.05
N VAL A 234 8.98 6.78 -5.66
CA VAL A 234 9.82 6.08 -4.70
C VAL A 234 9.83 6.86 -3.38
N PHE A 235 9.50 6.19 -2.28
CA PHE A 235 9.51 6.76 -0.94
C PHE A 235 10.72 6.24 -0.18
N ILE A 236 11.56 7.17 0.28
CA ILE A 236 12.80 6.86 0.98
C ILE A 236 12.72 7.41 2.40
N ALA A 237 12.95 6.55 3.38
CA ALA A 237 13.08 6.94 4.77
C ALA A 237 14.52 7.41 5.03
N VAL A 238 14.66 8.68 5.34
CA VAL A 238 15.97 9.30 5.69
C VAL A 238 16.02 9.51 7.19
N LYS A 239 16.99 8.90 7.86
CA LYS A 239 17.24 9.10 9.28
C LYS A 239 18.21 10.27 9.47
N ARG A 240 17.68 11.41 9.88
CA ARG A 240 18.50 12.59 10.21
C ARG A 240 18.67 12.69 11.70
N LYS A 241 19.92 12.83 12.14
CA LYS A 241 20.24 13.13 13.55
C LYS A 241 19.84 14.57 13.86
N LEU A 242 19.40 14.78 15.10
CA LEU A 242 19.13 16.13 15.61
C LEU A 242 20.43 16.90 15.75
N GLN A 243 20.40 18.18 15.41
CA GLN A 243 21.54 19.08 15.51
C GLN A 243 21.15 20.33 16.30
N PRO A 244 22.12 21.01 16.94
CA PRO A 244 21.88 22.33 17.51
C PRO A 244 21.31 23.28 16.46
N GLY A 245 20.28 24.04 16.83
CA GLY A 245 19.52 24.88 15.89
C GLY A 245 18.26 24.27 15.33
N ASP A 246 18.04 22.95 15.45
CA ASP A 246 16.79 22.31 15.03
C ASP A 246 15.65 22.71 15.95
N LYS A 247 14.48 22.97 15.35
CA LYS A 247 13.27 23.33 16.09
C LYS A 247 12.46 22.08 16.39
N MET A 248 12.19 21.85 17.65
CA MET A 248 11.40 20.74 18.17
C MET A 248 10.17 21.25 18.91
N ALA A 249 9.12 20.43 18.93
CA ALA A 249 7.91 20.72 19.68
C ALA A 249 7.34 19.45 20.32
N GLY A 250 6.81 19.57 21.51
CA GLY A 250 6.01 18.55 22.16
C GLY A 250 4.55 18.58 21.69
N ARG A 251 3.74 17.63 22.20
CA ARG A 251 2.31 17.49 21.84
C ARG A 251 1.45 18.67 22.32
N HIS A 252 1.89 19.38 23.33
CA HIS A 252 1.13 20.46 24.00
C HIS A 252 1.55 21.87 23.57
N GLY A 253 2.23 22.00 22.40
CA GLY A 253 2.61 23.29 21.85
C GLY A 253 3.89 23.90 22.45
N ASN A 254 4.58 23.20 23.33
CA ASN A 254 5.88 23.57 23.87
C ASN A 254 6.93 23.43 22.77
N LYS A 255 7.22 24.51 22.08
CA LYS A 255 8.21 24.57 20.99
C LYS A 255 9.52 25.16 21.51
N GLY A 256 10.63 24.61 21.06
CA GLY A 256 11.96 25.09 21.39
C GLY A 256 12.98 24.80 20.30
N VAL A 257 14.15 25.37 20.42
CA VAL A 257 15.29 25.14 19.54
C VAL A 257 16.35 24.37 20.34
N ILE A 258 16.91 23.32 19.73
CA ILE A 258 17.98 22.54 20.35
C ILE A 258 19.20 23.41 20.44
N SER A 259 19.68 23.65 21.68
CA SER A 259 20.87 24.43 21.93
C SER A 259 22.14 23.58 21.97
N LYS A 260 22.06 22.38 22.53
CA LYS A 260 23.20 21.47 22.73
C LYS A 260 22.72 20.01 22.66
N VAL A 261 23.56 19.15 22.12
CA VAL A 261 23.43 17.69 22.20
C VAL A 261 24.48 17.18 23.16
N VAL A 262 24.07 16.48 24.21
CA VAL A 262 24.96 15.95 25.25
C VAL A 262 24.89 14.43 25.30
N PRO A 263 25.95 13.76 25.79
CA PRO A 263 25.89 12.31 26.07
C PRO A 263 24.81 12.00 27.12
N GLN A 264 24.35 10.78 27.13
CA GLN A 264 23.32 10.33 28.07
C GLN A 264 23.70 10.51 29.54
N GLU A 265 24.99 10.38 29.85
CA GLU A 265 25.57 10.54 31.17
C GLU A 265 25.42 11.96 31.73
N ASP A 266 25.41 12.97 30.84
CA ASP A 266 25.27 14.38 31.19
C ASP A 266 23.79 14.87 31.16
N MET A 267 22.84 13.97 30.87
CA MET A 267 21.43 14.32 30.86
C MET A 267 20.86 14.38 32.27
N PRO A 268 19.86 15.22 32.52
CA PRO A 268 19.11 15.17 33.79
C PRO A 268 18.35 13.87 33.89
N PHE A 269 18.28 13.33 35.11
CA PHE A 269 17.59 12.08 35.40
C PHE A 269 16.35 12.33 36.25
N LEU A 270 15.33 11.50 36.03
CA LEU A 270 14.16 11.41 36.91
C LEU A 270 14.53 10.67 38.21
N ALA A 271 13.66 10.74 39.22
CA ALA A 271 13.88 10.09 40.51
C ALA A 271 14.03 8.57 40.43
N ASP A 272 13.55 7.96 39.35
CA ASP A 272 13.65 6.52 39.05
C ASP A 272 14.93 6.15 38.28
N GLY A 273 15.81 7.12 38.01
CA GLY A 273 17.05 6.90 37.26
C GLY A 273 16.89 6.90 35.74
N THR A 274 15.71 7.21 35.20
CA THR A 274 15.47 7.32 33.76
C THR A 274 16.00 8.67 33.25
N PRO A 275 16.83 8.72 32.20
CA PRO A 275 17.27 9.98 31.62
C PRO A 275 16.10 10.70 30.94
N VAL A 276 16.09 12.02 31.00
CA VAL A 276 15.09 12.85 30.34
C VAL A 276 15.48 12.97 28.85
N ASP A 277 14.52 12.71 27.97
CA ASP A 277 14.67 12.87 26.50
C ASP A 277 14.63 14.34 26.04
#